data_2a7128402d73f87dfe72723e2cf57a9e
#
_entry.id   2a7128402d73f87dfe72723e2cf57a9e
#
_cell.length_a   1.000
_cell.length_b   1.000
_cell.length_c   1.000
_cell.angle_alpha   90.00
_cell.angle_beta   90.00
_cell.angle_gamma   90.00
#
_symmetry.space_group_name_H-M   'P 1'
#
loop_
_entity.id
_entity.type
_entity.pdbx_description
1 polymer ?
#
loop_
_entity_poly.entity_id
_entity_poly.type
_entity_poly.pdbx_seq_one_letter_code
_entity_poly.pdbx_strand_id
1 'polypeptide(L)'
;MLGLDFKPEHYDLVHGQSGAKFRAIPIADWFPPDYVDVNAKTKEGMWVQIYYSPACGNLCMTDLDKKLAISAELIDYWLKEVE
;
A
#
# COMPACT_ATOMS: atom_id res chain seq x y z
N MET A 1 5.88 -9.75 -3.11
CA MET A 1 5.69 -9.97 -4.55
C MET A 1 4.24 -10.27 -4.84
N LEU A 2 3.67 -9.59 -5.83
CA LEU A 2 2.28 -9.84 -6.22
C LEU A 2 2.20 -11.15 -7.02
N GLY A 3 1.16 -11.95 -6.72
CA GLY A 3 0.99 -13.23 -7.38
C GLY A 3 0.48 -13.10 -8.82
N LEU A 4 0.47 -14.23 -9.53
CA LEU A 4 -0.02 -14.28 -10.91
C LEU A 4 -1.52 -13.97 -11.02
N ASP A 5 -2.26 -14.19 -9.94
CA ASP A 5 -3.70 -13.93 -9.88
C ASP A 5 -4.03 -12.48 -9.57
N PHE A 6 -3.02 -11.64 -9.36
CA PHE A 6 -3.22 -10.23 -9.09
C PHE A 6 -3.73 -9.52 -10.34
N LYS A 7 -4.92 -8.94 -10.26
CA LYS A 7 -5.56 -8.23 -11.37
C LYS A 7 -5.96 -6.84 -10.90
N PRO A 8 -5.09 -5.84 -11.11
CA PRO A 8 -5.37 -4.48 -10.63
C PRO A 8 -6.65 -3.89 -11.22
N GLU A 9 -7.06 -4.31 -12.41
CA GLU A 9 -8.29 -3.83 -13.05
C GLU A 9 -9.55 -4.17 -12.28
N HIS A 10 -9.48 -5.10 -11.34
CA HIS A 10 -10.64 -5.46 -10.50
C HIS A 10 -10.83 -4.51 -9.32
N TYR A 11 -9.91 -3.58 -9.11
CA TYR A 11 -9.96 -2.66 -7.97
C TYR A 11 -10.27 -1.24 -8.43
N ASP A 12 -10.78 -0.43 -7.51
CA ASP A 12 -11.23 0.92 -7.81
C ASP A 12 -10.08 1.80 -8.27
N LEU A 13 -10.37 2.64 -9.27
CA LEU A 13 -9.42 3.62 -9.78
C LEU A 13 -9.48 4.88 -8.94
N VAL A 14 -8.33 5.38 -8.52
CA VAL A 14 -8.19 6.61 -7.73
C VAL A 14 -7.29 7.57 -8.50
N HIS A 15 -7.72 8.82 -8.62
CA HIS A 15 -6.95 9.86 -9.31
C HIS A 15 -6.14 10.67 -8.31
N GLY A 16 -4.84 10.79 -8.54
CA GLY A 16 -3.95 11.63 -7.74
C GLY A 16 -3.99 13.09 -8.17
N GLN A 17 -3.38 13.96 -7.37
CA GLN A 17 -3.40 15.42 -7.61
C GLN A 17 -2.70 15.83 -8.90
N SER A 18 -1.70 15.09 -9.34
CA SER A 18 -0.90 15.40 -10.54
C SER A 18 -1.42 14.70 -11.79
N GLY A 19 -2.64 14.18 -11.77
CA GLY A 19 -3.18 13.40 -12.86
C GLY A 19 -2.75 11.94 -12.86
N ALA A 20 -1.92 11.53 -11.90
CA ALA A 20 -1.53 10.13 -11.75
C ALA A 20 -2.75 9.27 -11.42
N LYS A 21 -2.75 8.05 -11.91
CA LYS A 21 -3.83 7.11 -11.66
C LYS A 21 -3.32 5.96 -10.81
N PHE A 22 -4.12 5.56 -9.84
CA PHE A 22 -3.78 4.47 -8.91
C PHE A 22 -4.95 3.52 -8.78
N ARG A 23 -4.65 2.29 -8.43
CA ARG A 23 -5.67 1.31 -8.01
C ARG A 23 -5.59 1.16 -6.50
N ALA A 24 -6.75 1.20 -5.85
CA ALA A 24 -6.85 1.00 -4.41
C ALA A 24 -6.91 -0.50 -4.11
N ILE A 25 -5.82 -1.03 -3.57
CA ILE A 25 -5.67 -2.47 -3.33
C ILE A 25 -5.88 -2.74 -1.84
N PRO A 26 -6.94 -3.48 -1.45
CA PRO A 26 -7.14 -3.81 -0.04
C PRO A 26 -5.96 -4.60 0.52
N ILE A 27 -5.47 -4.18 1.68
CA ILE A 27 -4.33 -4.88 2.30
C ILE A 27 -4.68 -6.33 2.65
N ALA A 28 -5.96 -6.61 2.90
CA ALA A 28 -6.43 -7.95 3.18
C ALA A 28 -6.29 -8.89 1.99
N ASP A 29 -6.28 -8.35 0.77
CA ASP A 29 -6.14 -9.14 -0.45
C ASP A 29 -4.69 -9.30 -0.86
N TRP A 30 -3.95 -8.19 -0.90
CA TRP A 30 -2.57 -8.16 -1.37
C TRP A 30 -1.74 -7.16 -0.55
N PHE A 31 -0.52 -7.55 -0.21
CA PHE A 31 0.48 -6.64 0.35
C PHE A 31 1.21 -5.95 -0.80
N PRO A 32 1.79 -4.75 -0.54
CA PRO A 32 2.63 -4.09 -1.54
C PRO A 32 3.84 -4.96 -1.92
N PRO A 33 4.46 -4.72 -3.09
CA PRO A 33 5.70 -5.41 -3.45
C PRO A 33 6.81 -5.15 -2.42
N ASP A 34 7.75 -6.09 -2.33
CA ASP A 34 8.84 -6.03 -1.36
C ASP A 34 9.64 -4.72 -1.45
N TYR A 35 9.75 -3.99 -0.35
CA TYR A 35 10.56 -2.77 -0.22
C TYR A 35 10.18 -1.63 -1.15
N VAL A 36 8.96 -1.63 -1.67
CA VAL A 36 8.45 -0.54 -2.50
C VAL A 36 7.59 0.38 -1.65
N ASP A 37 7.96 1.66 -1.58
CA ASP A 37 7.16 2.65 -0.86
C ASP A 37 5.85 2.91 -1.58
N VAL A 38 4.75 2.84 -0.86
CA VAL A 38 3.42 3.12 -1.40
C VAL A 38 2.64 4.00 -0.44
N ASN A 39 1.72 4.77 -0.98
CA ASN A 39 0.76 5.50 -0.17
C ASN A 39 -0.37 4.57 0.21
N ALA A 40 -0.79 4.63 1.45
CA ALA A 40 -1.86 3.80 1.97
C ALA A 40 -2.81 4.62 2.82
N LYS A 41 -4.04 4.16 2.93
CA LYS A 41 -5.05 4.78 3.78
C LYS A 41 -5.35 3.87 4.95
N THR A 42 -5.32 4.43 6.15
CA THR A 42 -5.70 3.68 7.34
C THR A 42 -7.22 3.56 7.42
N LYS A 43 -7.70 2.62 8.24
CA LYS A 43 -9.13 2.47 8.48
C LYS A 43 -9.77 3.69 9.14
N GLU A 44 -8.95 4.53 9.78
CA GLU A 44 -9.39 5.79 10.37
C GLU A 44 -9.44 6.93 9.34
N GLY A 45 -8.98 6.70 8.12
CA GLY A 45 -9.00 7.68 7.06
C GLY A 45 -7.75 8.53 6.93
N MET A 46 -6.67 8.15 7.58
CA MET A 46 -5.39 8.87 7.50
C MET A 46 -4.53 8.32 6.36
N TRP A 47 -3.81 9.22 5.67
CA TRP A 47 -2.85 8.82 4.65
C TRP A 47 -1.47 8.63 5.27
N VAL A 48 -0.83 7.50 4.95
CA VAL A 48 0.51 7.17 5.41
C VAL A 48 1.31 6.59 4.25
N GLN A 49 2.63 6.68 4.33
CA GLN A 49 3.51 6.01 3.37
C GLN A 49 4.11 4.79 4.04
N ILE A 50 3.98 3.64 3.38
CA ILE A 50 4.42 2.36 3.94
C ILE A 50 5.19 1.56 2.89
N TYR A 51 5.91 0.56 3.35
CA TYR A 51 6.48 -0.48 2.50
C TYR A 51 6.37 -1.82 3.22
N TYR A 52 6.39 -2.91 2.46
CA TYR A 52 6.41 -4.25 3.02
C TYR A 52 7.86 -4.72 3.16
N SER A 53 8.24 -5.16 4.37
CA SER A 53 9.56 -5.71 4.63
C SER A 53 9.44 -7.22 4.86
N PRO A 54 9.78 -8.06 3.88
CA PRO A 54 9.73 -9.50 4.05
C PRO A 54 10.72 -10.01 5.10
N ALA A 55 11.81 -9.28 5.33
CA ALA A 55 12.78 -9.64 6.37
C ALA A 55 12.15 -9.56 7.76
N CYS A 56 11.26 -8.60 7.99
CA CYS A 56 10.53 -8.44 9.26
C CYS A 56 9.15 -9.12 9.22
N GLY A 57 8.67 -9.44 8.03
CA GLY A 57 7.34 -9.99 7.84
C GLY A 57 6.21 -9.00 8.11
N ASN A 58 6.51 -7.70 8.12
CA ASN A 58 5.54 -6.66 8.50
C ASN A 58 5.62 -5.45 7.57
N LEU A 59 4.55 -4.64 7.63
CA LEU A 59 4.54 -3.33 7.01
C LEU A 59 5.30 -2.35 7.90
N CYS A 60 6.01 -1.40 7.28
CA CYS A 60 6.76 -0.37 7.98
C CYS A 60 6.40 1.00 7.43
N MET A 61 6.37 2.01 8.32
CA MET A 61 6.14 3.39 7.91
C MET A 61 7.46 4.04 7.49
N THR A 62 7.42 4.80 6.39
CA THR A 62 8.61 5.48 5.87
C THR A 62 8.66 6.97 6.20
N ASP A 63 7.61 7.54 6.79
CA ASP A 63 7.47 8.98 6.99
C ASP A 63 8.40 9.56 8.04
N LEU A 64 9.03 8.73 8.85
CA LEU A 64 9.83 9.17 9.98
C LEU A 64 11.23 8.58 9.89
N ASP A 65 12.20 9.27 10.48
CA ASP A 65 13.57 8.76 10.60
C ASP A 65 13.63 7.41 11.32
N LYS A 66 12.56 7.06 12.02
CA LYS A 66 12.44 5.78 12.69
C LYS A 66 11.53 4.88 11.86
N LYS A 67 12.05 3.71 11.48
CA LYS A 67 11.27 2.69 10.79
C LYS A 67 10.35 2.02 11.81
N LEU A 68 9.10 2.45 11.84
CA LEU A 68 8.10 1.90 12.76
C LEU A 68 7.27 0.85 12.04
N ALA A 69 7.20 -0.33 12.61
CA ALA A 69 6.29 -1.35 12.12
C ALA A 69 4.84 -0.89 12.33
N ILE A 70 3.99 -1.17 11.35
CA ILE A 70 2.56 -0.86 11.46
C ILE A 70 1.78 -2.14 11.18
N SER A 71 0.75 -2.39 11.98
CA SER A 71 -0.09 -3.56 11.79
C SER A 71 -0.91 -3.44 10.51
N ALA A 72 -0.94 -4.52 9.73
CA ALA A 72 -1.78 -4.57 8.53
C ALA A 72 -3.27 -4.37 8.87
N GLU A 73 -3.68 -4.69 10.09
CA GLU A 73 -5.06 -4.51 10.54
C GLU A 73 -5.48 -3.05 10.59
N LEU A 74 -4.53 -2.13 10.70
CA LEU A 74 -4.79 -0.69 10.72
C LEU A 74 -4.90 -0.09 9.33
N ILE A 75 -4.49 -0.81 8.30
CA ILE A 75 -4.48 -0.33 6.92
C ILE A 75 -5.74 -0.84 6.20
N ASP A 76 -6.42 0.06 5.49
CA ASP A 76 -7.56 -0.29 4.66
C ASP A 76 -7.09 -0.75 3.28
N TYR A 77 -6.40 0.13 2.55
CA TYR A 77 -5.88 -0.19 1.22
C TYR A 77 -4.62 0.64 0.95
N TRP A 78 -3.87 0.20 -0.07
CA TRP A 78 -2.71 0.92 -0.57
C TRP A 78 -2.90 1.23 -2.05
N LEU A 79 -2.15 2.21 -2.55
CA LEU A 79 -2.29 2.67 -3.93
C LEU A 79 -1.20 2.08 -4.80
N LYS A 80 -1.61 1.35 -5.84
CA LYS A 80 -0.71 0.85 -6.88
C LYS A 80 -0.80 1.76 -8.08
N GLU A 81 0.32 2.34 -8.48
CA GLU A 81 0.36 3.23 -9.64
C GLU A 81 0.00 2.47 -10.91
N VAL A 82 -0.83 3.08 -11.75
CA VAL A 82 -1.23 2.54 -13.05
C VAL A 82 -0.37 3.20 -14.11
N GLU A 83 0.31 2.36 -14.88
CA GLU A 83 1.14 2.82 -15.99
C GLU A 83 0.30 3.23 -17.20
#